data_1506266e7f0c102a347f80f4cf9a6acd
#
_entry.id   1506266e7f0c102a347f80f4cf9a6acd
#
_cell.length_a   1.000
_cell.length_b   1.000
_cell.length_c   1.000
_cell.angle_alpha   90.00
_cell.angle_beta   90.00
_cell.angle_gamma   90.00
#
_symmetry.space_group_name_H-M   'P 1'
#
loop_
_entity.id
_entity.type
_entity.pdbx_description
1 polymer ?
#
loop_
_entity_poly.entity_id
_entity_poly.type
_entity_poly.pdbx_seq_one_letter_code
_entity_poly.pdbx_strand_id
1 'polypeptide(L)'
;MIPMNDLSRLSVAETEGTFESFRDIVMSGNYILGVNVEAFEKNLASFLDVENAIAVASGTDALLISLRSLGVGAGDVVATVPNAGGYAMTAIRQIGAFPIFIDCLADGQMSADDLFSVVGHSPKIKAVVMTHLYGLIGEAERVAEICSEAGIFLVEDCAQAIGARTDNGLAGSFGDISTFSFYPTKNLGAIGDAGAIATKDKTIAERAKSLRQYGWSSKYEVSESMGANSRMDELQASVLNRRILEIDQINQRRREIWCLFNQALSGSSEVRIIGENGPRFVAHLGVLVTPKGARTQIQELFRDRGISTGIHYPVLDFDQKGFEVGLHRPCPVAENLTSRLLTIPLFPTLTDEEVREICGALSAIKI
;
A
#
# COMPACT_ATOMS: atom_id res chain seq x y z
N MET A 1 6.75 24.56 -11.55
CA MET A 1 6.93 23.80 -10.29
C MET A 1 6.58 22.36 -10.57
N ILE A 2 7.45 21.41 -10.26
CA ILE A 2 7.21 19.98 -10.40
C ILE A 2 6.46 19.49 -9.17
N PRO A 3 5.18 19.05 -9.29
CA PRO A 3 4.39 18.60 -8.15
C PRO A 3 4.80 17.20 -7.69
N MET A 4 4.38 16.80 -6.48
CA MET A 4 4.59 15.43 -5.98
C MET A 4 3.88 14.36 -6.83
N ASN A 5 2.75 14.72 -7.42
CA ASN A 5 1.97 13.95 -8.40
C ASN A 5 1.08 14.91 -9.18
N ASP A 6 0.68 14.52 -10.40
CA ASP A 6 -0.23 15.32 -11.23
C ASP A 6 -1.24 14.41 -11.92
N LEU A 7 -2.41 14.28 -11.29
CA LEU A 7 -3.51 13.43 -11.76
C LEU A 7 -4.27 14.03 -12.95
N SER A 8 -3.98 15.26 -13.35
CA SER A 8 -4.62 15.89 -14.54
C SER A 8 -3.99 15.44 -15.86
N ARG A 9 -2.84 14.75 -15.83
CA ARG A 9 -2.07 14.33 -17.00
C ARG A 9 -2.57 13.00 -17.60
N LEU A 10 -3.86 12.90 -17.84
CA LEU A 10 -4.43 11.74 -18.52
C LEU A 10 -4.25 11.87 -20.04
N SER A 11 -4.06 10.75 -20.73
CA SER A 11 -4.09 10.73 -22.19
C SER A 11 -5.51 11.01 -22.71
N VAL A 12 -5.62 11.46 -23.95
CA VAL A 12 -6.93 11.69 -24.62
C VAL A 12 -7.74 10.39 -24.64
N ALA A 13 -7.11 9.28 -25.03
CA ALA A 13 -7.75 7.97 -25.10
C ALA A 13 -8.27 7.49 -23.73
N GLU A 14 -7.49 7.70 -22.66
CA GLU A 14 -7.88 7.37 -21.29
C GLU A 14 -9.08 8.23 -20.84
N THR A 15 -9.05 9.51 -21.17
CA THR A 15 -10.13 10.46 -20.84
C THR A 15 -11.43 10.09 -21.57
N GLU A 16 -11.37 9.90 -22.90
CA GLU A 16 -12.53 9.52 -23.72
C GLU A 16 -13.15 8.20 -23.25
N GLY A 17 -12.32 7.16 -23.05
CA GLY A 17 -12.79 5.88 -22.58
C GLY A 17 -13.40 5.94 -21.17
N THR A 18 -12.95 6.86 -20.30
CA THR A 18 -13.57 7.10 -19.00
C THR A 18 -14.97 7.70 -19.15
N PHE A 19 -15.14 8.70 -20.00
CA PHE A 19 -16.44 9.31 -20.26
C PHE A 19 -17.42 8.32 -20.92
N GLU A 20 -16.94 7.47 -21.84
CA GLU A 20 -17.77 6.42 -22.45
C GLU A 20 -18.30 5.45 -21.39
N SER A 21 -17.41 4.89 -20.56
CA SER A 21 -17.82 4.00 -19.46
C SER A 21 -18.78 4.67 -18.48
N PHE A 22 -18.55 5.94 -18.15
CA PHE A 22 -19.43 6.71 -17.27
C PHE A 22 -20.84 6.84 -17.86
N ARG A 23 -20.93 7.18 -19.15
CA ARG A 23 -22.23 7.27 -19.85
C ARG A 23 -22.99 5.95 -19.81
N ASP A 24 -22.30 4.83 -20.09
CA ASP A 24 -22.92 3.50 -20.11
C ASP A 24 -23.44 3.08 -18.72
N ILE A 25 -22.68 3.38 -17.66
CA ILE A 25 -23.10 3.14 -16.28
C ILE A 25 -24.32 3.97 -15.92
N VAL A 26 -24.35 5.27 -16.28
CA VAL A 26 -25.52 6.14 -16.03
C VAL A 26 -26.74 5.64 -16.79
N MET A 27 -26.59 5.23 -18.04
CA MET A 27 -27.70 4.70 -18.85
C MET A 27 -28.21 3.35 -18.35
N SER A 28 -27.36 2.53 -17.73
CA SER A 28 -27.76 1.24 -17.15
C SER A 28 -28.55 1.38 -15.84
N GLY A 29 -28.34 2.47 -15.09
CA GLY A 29 -28.89 2.67 -13.75
C GLY A 29 -28.29 1.77 -12.67
N ASN A 30 -27.30 0.93 -12.99
CA ASN A 30 -26.59 0.05 -12.04
C ASN A 30 -25.30 0.74 -11.60
N TYR A 31 -25.26 1.24 -10.38
CA TYR A 31 -24.12 2.01 -9.86
C TYR A 31 -23.25 1.22 -8.86
N ILE A 32 -23.79 0.15 -8.26
CA ILE A 32 -23.15 -0.57 -7.15
C ILE A 32 -23.24 -2.08 -7.41
N LEU A 33 -22.11 -2.79 -7.27
CA LEU A 33 -22.01 -4.25 -7.38
C LEU A 33 -22.60 -4.81 -8.68
N GLY A 34 -22.31 -4.17 -9.79
CA GLY A 34 -22.72 -4.59 -11.13
C GLY A 34 -21.58 -5.26 -11.91
N VAL A 35 -21.70 -5.21 -13.23
CA VAL A 35 -20.84 -5.95 -14.16
C VAL A 35 -19.37 -5.50 -14.15
N ASN A 36 -19.11 -4.20 -13.91
CA ASN A 36 -17.74 -3.70 -13.86
C ASN A 36 -17.02 -4.15 -12.58
N VAL A 37 -17.72 -4.15 -11.45
CA VAL A 37 -17.18 -4.67 -10.19
C VAL A 37 -16.89 -6.16 -10.30
N GLU A 38 -17.82 -6.97 -10.85
CA GLU A 38 -17.60 -8.40 -11.07
C GLU A 38 -16.41 -8.67 -12.01
N ALA A 39 -16.30 -7.89 -13.10
CA ALA A 39 -15.17 -8.01 -14.03
C ALA A 39 -13.85 -7.63 -13.34
N PHE A 40 -13.83 -6.55 -12.55
CA PHE A 40 -12.62 -6.13 -11.84
C PHE A 40 -12.18 -7.16 -10.80
N GLU A 41 -13.11 -7.72 -10.03
CA GLU A 41 -12.81 -8.80 -9.07
C GLU A 41 -12.17 -10.00 -9.78
N LYS A 42 -12.68 -10.41 -10.93
CA LYS A 42 -12.11 -11.51 -11.74
C LYS A 42 -10.73 -11.16 -12.30
N ASN A 43 -10.58 -9.95 -12.86
CA ASN A 43 -9.32 -9.48 -13.43
C ASN A 43 -8.22 -9.37 -12.36
N LEU A 44 -8.55 -8.84 -11.18
CA LEU A 44 -7.62 -8.72 -10.07
C LEU A 44 -7.23 -10.09 -9.52
N ALA A 45 -8.18 -11.02 -9.34
CA ALA A 45 -7.91 -12.38 -8.90
C ALA A 45 -6.98 -13.11 -9.89
N SER A 46 -7.25 -12.99 -11.19
CA SER A 46 -6.40 -13.55 -12.24
C SER A 46 -5.00 -12.92 -12.26
N PHE A 47 -4.91 -11.59 -12.08
CA PHE A 47 -3.62 -10.89 -12.05
C PHE A 47 -2.75 -11.33 -10.87
N LEU A 48 -3.35 -11.60 -9.72
CA LEU A 48 -2.66 -12.00 -8.48
C LEU A 48 -2.43 -13.52 -8.37
N ASP A 49 -2.98 -14.31 -9.28
CA ASP A 49 -2.99 -15.77 -9.23
C ASP A 49 -3.62 -16.30 -7.91
N VAL A 50 -4.79 -15.78 -7.60
CA VAL A 50 -5.62 -16.18 -6.45
C VAL A 50 -7.06 -16.49 -6.89
N GLU A 51 -7.81 -17.23 -6.07
CA GLU A 51 -9.17 -17.65 -6.41
C GLU A 51 -10.20 -16.54 -6.23
N ASN A 52 -9.97 -15.61 -5.29
CA ASN A 52 -10.98 -14.63 -4.92
C ASN A 52 -10.39 -13.23 -4.76
N ALA A 53 -11.06 -12.24 -5.37
CA ALA A 53 -10.90 -10.83 -5.05
C ALA A 53 -12.26 -10.21 -4.72
N ILE A 54 -12.28 -9.28 -3.79
CA ILE A 54 -13.47 -8.63 -3.26
C ILE A 54 -13.23 -7.11 -3.28
N ALA A 55 -13.93 -6.39 -4.13
CA ALA A 55 -13.85 -4.95 -4.24
C ALA A 55 -14.57 -4.27 -3.05
N VAL A 56 -13.93 -3.26 -2.46
CA VAL A 56 -14.40 -2.50 -1.30
C VAL A 56 -14.19 -0.99 -1.52
N ALA A 57 -14.71 -0.16 -0.61
CA ALA A 57 -14.70 1.29 -0.79
C ALA A 57 -13.31 1.94 -0.66
N SER A 58 -12.39 1.35 0.09
CA SER A 58 -11.05 1.92 0.29
C SER A 58 -10.03 0.85 0.74
N GLY A 59 -8.73 1.19 0.67
CA GLY A 59 -7.68 0.33 1.24
C GLY A 59 -7.77 0.20 2.76
N THR A 60 -8.23 1.21 3.46
CA THR A 60 -8.46 1.15 4.92
C THR A 60 -9.59 0.20 5.27
N ASP A 61 -10.69 0.24 4.50
CA ASP A 61 -11.78 -0.72 4.65
C ASP A 61 -11.32 -2.14 4.30
N ALA A 62 -10.44 -2.30 3.30
CA ALA A 62 -9.84 -3.58 2.98
C ALA A 62 -9.11 -4.18 4.19
N LEU A 63 -8.26 -3.39 4.87
CA LEU A 63 -7.57 -3.81 6.10
C LEU A 63 -8.56 -4.18 7.22
N LEU A 64 -9.55 -3.31 7.45
CA LEU A 64 -10.57 -3.51 8.48
C LEU A 64 -11.37 -4.80 8.27
N ILE A 65 -11.88 -4.99 7.05
CA ILE A 65 -12.69 -6.15 6.67
C ILE A 65 -11.83 -7.43 6.68
N SER A 66 -10.57 -7.35 6.23
CA SER A 66 -9.64 -8.49 6.26
C SER A 66 -9.42 -9.00 7.68
N LEU A 67 -9.08 -8.12 8.62
CA LEU A 67 -8.90 -8.51 10.01
C LEU A 67 -10.18 -9.12 10.61
N ARG A 68 -11.35 -8.54 10.34
CA ARG A 68 -12.63 -9.08 10.77
C ARG A 68 -12.94 -10.44 10.14
N SER A 69 -12.59 -10.64 8.85
CA SER A 69 -12.78 -11.90 8.14
C SER A 69 -11.97 -13.04 8.75
N LEU A 70 -10.79 -12.72 9.29
CA LEU A 70 -9.94 -13.64 10.04
C LEU A 70 -10.41 -13.85 11.50
N GLY A 71 -11.51 -13.22 11.90
CA GLY A 71 -12.05 -13.31 13.27
C GLY A 71 -11.23 -12.52 14.29
N VAL A 72 -10.42 -11.55 13.85
CA VAL A 72 -9.74 -10.61 14.77
C VAL A 72 -10.76 -9.63 15.32
N GLY A 73 -10.72 -9.40 16.64
CA GLY A 73 -11.66 -8.51 17.33
C GLY A 73 -11.10 -7.92 18.62
N ALA A 74 -12.01 -7.44 19.46
CA ALA A 74 -11.65 -6.78 20.70
C ALA A 74 -10.82 -7.69 21.63
N GLY A 75 -9.69 -7.17 22.10
CA GLY A 75 -8.77 -7.88 22.98
C GLY A 75 -7.70 -8.72 22.28
N ASP A 76 -7.82 -8.98 20.97
CA ASP A 76 -6.80 -9.67 20.20
C ASP A 76 -5.56 -8.79 19.99
N VAL A 77 -4.40 -9.42 19.76
CA VAL A 77 -3.14 -8.72 19.47
C VAL A 77 -2.81 -8.87 17.99
N VAL A 78 -2.48 -7.76 17.34
CA VAL A 78 -2.07 -7.70 15.93
C VAL A 78 -0.68 -7.07 15.83
N ALA A 79 0.25 -7.78 15.21
CA ALA A 79 1.59 -7.26 14.94
C ALA A 79 1.59 -6.42 13.66
N THR A 80 2.30 -5.27 13.67
CA THR A 80 2.47 -4.39 12.50
C THR A 80 3.73 -3.54 12.66
N VAL A 81 4.14 -2.84 11.60
CA VAL A 81 5.25 -1.88 11.67
C VAL A 81 4.76 -0.50 12.10
N PRO A 82 5.60 0.33 12.76
CA PRO A 82 5.18 1.64 13.22
C PRO A 82 5.30 2.75 12.16
N ASN A 83 5.88 2.48 11.00
CA ASN A 83 6.29 3.47 10.00
C ASN A 83 5.43 3.49 8.73
N ALA A 84 4.25 2.85 8.76
CA ALA A 84 3.38 2.71 7.58
C ALA A 84 2.25 3.75 7.48
N GLY A 85 2.31 4.86 8.25
CA GLY A 85 1.40 6.00 8.12
C GLY A 85 0.05 5.83 8.80
N GLY A 86 -0.08 4.91 9.76
CA GLY A 86 -1.26 4.77 10.60
C GLY A 86 -2.43 3.99 10.01
N TYR A 87 -2.33 3.49 8.78
CA TYR A 87 -3.48 2.83 8.13
C TYR A 87 -3.82 1.49 8.78
N ALA A 88 -2.82 0.60 8.96
CA ALA A 88 -2.98 -0.65 9.69
C ALA A 88 -3.41 -0.40 11.14
N MET A 89 -2.79 0.58 11.80
CA MET A 89 -3.12 0.99 13.15
C MET A 89 -4.58 1.46 13.29
N THR A 90 -5.08 2.23 12.32
CA THR A 90 -6.48 2.65 12.27
C THR A 90 -7.43 1.45 12.23
N ALA A 91 -7.18 0.47 11.37
CA ALA A 91 -7.98 -0.74 11.27
C ALA A 91 -7.94 -1.57 12.56
N ILE A 92 -6.74 -1.77 13.14
CA ILE A 92 -6.54 -2.50 14.41
C ILE A 92 -7.34 -1.85 15.54
N ARG A 93 -7.26 -0.52 15.67
CA ARG A 93 -7.99 0.19 16.74
C ARG A 93 -9.50 0.18 16.55
N GLN A 94 -9.99 0.28 15.32
CA GLN A 94 -11.43 0.25 15.03
C GLN A 94 -12.11 -1.08 15.37
N ILE A 95 -11.35 -2.19 15.35
CA ILE A 95 -11.87 -3.50 15.77
C ILE A 95 -11.68 -3.79 17.28
N GLY A 96 -11.08 -2.86 18.02
CA GLY A 96 -10.77 -3.01 19.44
C GLY A 96 -9.60 -3.92 19.75
N ALA A 97 -8.78 -4.24 18.77
CA ALA A 97 -7.55 -5.01 18.94
C ALA A 97 -6.39 -4.12 19.44
N PHE A 98 -5.35 -4.77 19.94
CA PHE A 98 -4.13 -4.12 20.44
C PHE A 98 -2.98 -4.32 19.46
N PRO A 99 -2.24 -3.25 19.09
CA PRO A 99 -1.06 -3.38 18.26
C PRO A 99 0.13 -3.88 19.08
N ILE A 100 0.99 -4.68 18.44
CA ILE A 100 2.39 -4.84 18.83
C ILE A 100 3.28 -4.44 17.65
N PHE A 101 4.28 -3.60 17.91
CA PHE A 101 5.09 -3.08 16.82
C PHE A 101 6.31 -3.96 16.58
N ILE A 102 6.57 -4.25 15.32
CA ILE A 102 7.76 -4.92 14.82
C ILE A 102 8.64 -3.85 14.18
N ASP A 103 9.93 -3.84 14.51
CA ASP A 103 10.86 -2.87 13.92
C ASP A 103 11.06 -3.15 12.43
N CYS A 104 11.54 -2.17 11.70
CA CYS A 104 11.78 -2.29 10.27
C CYS A 104 13.27 -2.45 9.96
N LEU A 105 13.54 -2.86 8.72
CA LEU A 105 14.85 -2.82 8.10
C LEU A 105 15.21 -1.40 7.65
N ALA A 106 16.44 -1.19 7.20
CA ALA A 106 16.92 0.11 6.75
C ALA A 106 16.18 0.66 5.51
N ASP A 107 15.47 -0.17 4.77
CA ASP A 107 14.61 0.18 3.64
C ASP A 107 13.14 0.46 4.05
N GLY A 108 12.82 0.31 5.33
CA GLY A 108 11.50 0.54 5.90
C GLY A 108 10.57 -0.67 5.88
N GLN A 109 10.99 -1.83 5.35
CA GLN A 109 10.20 -3.05 5.35
C GLN A 109 10.22 -3.72 6.73
N MET A 110 9.17 -4.48 7.08
CA MET A 110 9.13 -5.28 8.32
C MET A 110 10.35 -6.20 8.42
N SER A 111 11.00 -6.23 9.58
CA SER A 111 12.10 -7.17 9.86
C SER A 111 11.53 -8.54 10.26
N ALA A 112 11.80 -9.56 9.46
CA ALA A 112 11.42 -10.93 9.78
C ALA A 112 12.16 -11.46 11.01
N ASP A 113 13.43 -11.05 11.24
CA ASP A 113 14.18 -11.41 12.44
C ASP A 113 13.53 -10.84 13.71
N ASP A 114 13.10 -9.58 13.65
CA ASP A 114 12.43 -8.95 14.79
C ASP A 114 11.05 -9.59 15.02
N LEU A 115 10.29 -9.87 13.97
CA LEU A 115 9.02 -10.62 14.07
C LEU A 115 9.22 -11.98 14.74
N PHE A 116 10.21 -12.76 14.29
CA PHE A 116 10.54 -14.07 14.87
C PHE A 116 10.83 -13.97 16.37
N SER A 117 11.64 -12.98 16.76
CA SER A 117 11.93 -12.73 18.17
C SER A 117 10.67 -12.40 18.97
N VAL A 118 9.80 -11.54 18.43
CA VAL A 118 8.57 -11.10 19.13
C VAL A 118 7.59 -12.26 19.26
N VAL A 119 7.39 -13.07 18.23
CA VAL A 119 6.51 -14.24 18.26
C VAL A 119 6.91 -15.23 19.36
N GLY A 120 8.22 -15.43 19.56
CA GLY A 120 8.74 -16.34 20.60
C GLY A 120 8.58 -15.86 22.05
N HIS A 121 8.33 -14.57 22.29
CA HIS A 121 8.39 -13.99 23.65
C HIS A 121 7.14 -13.15 24.03
N SER A 122 6.19 -12.97 23.14
CA SER A 122 5.05 -12.05 23.33
C SER A 122 3.74 -12.78 23.61
N PRO A 123 2.70 -12.06 24.12
CA PRO A 123 1.38 -12.60 24.21
C PRO A 123 0.93 -13.11 22.83
N LYS A 124 -0.02 -14.06 22.83
CA LYS A 124 -0.48 -14.72 21.61
C LYS A 124 -0.93 -13.71 20.55
N ILE A 125 -0.08 -13.49 19.55
CA ILE A 125 -0.39 -12.69 18.38
C ILE A 125 -1.41 -13.49 17.53
N LYS A 126 -2.47 -12.84 17.10
CA LYS A 126 -3.51 -13.46 16.28
C LYS A 126 -3.31 -13.21 14.79
N ALA A 127 -2.82 -12.03 14.43
CA ALA A 127 -2.50 -11.69 13.05
C ALA A 127 -1.27 -10.77 12.95
N VAL A 128 -0.61 -10.83 11.82
CA VAL A 128 0.43 -9.89 11.39
C VAL A 128 -0.11 -9.09 10.22
N VAL A 129 0.02 -7.76 10.24
CA VAL A 129 -0.18 -6.91 9.06
C VAL A 129 1.19 -6.48 8.55
N MET A 130 1.61 -7.06 7.44
CA MET A 130 2.86 -6.75 6.75
C MET A 130 2.60 -5.77 5.62
N THR A 131 3.12 -4.55 5.73
CA THR A 131 3.01 -3.55 4.67
C THR A 131 4.22 -3.61 3.74
N HIS A 132 3.98 -3.77 2.44
CA HIS A 132 4.98 -3.66 1.38
C HIS A 132 5.21 -2.18 1.02
N LEU A 133 5.98 -1.50 1.88
CA LEU A 133 6.09 -0.05 1.88
C LEU A 133 6.88 0.47 0.68
N TYR A 134 6.50 1.64 0.15
CA TYR A 134 7.13 2.34 -0.98
C TYR A 134 7.08 1.60 -2.33
N GLY A 135 6.41 0.45 -2.36
CA GLY A 135 6.34 -0.41 -3.55
C GLY A 135 7.43 -1.46 -3.62
N LEU A 136 8.14 -1.70 -2.53
CA LEU A 136 9.12 -2.77 -2.39
C LEU A 136 8.48 -3.95 -1.67
N ILE A 137 8.58 -5.14 -2.25
CA ILE A 137 8.19 -6.37 -1.57
C ILE A 137 9.22 -6.68 -0.48
N GLY A 138 8.75 -6.78 0.76
CA GLY A 138 9.61 -7.06 1.91
C GLY A 138 10.05 -8.53 1.97
N GLU A 139 10.40 -9.02 3.16
CA GLU A 139 10.76 -10.43 3.41
C GLU A 139 9.49 -11.33 3.47
N ALA A 140 8.60 -11.25 2.46
CA ALA A 140 7.26 -11.83 2.48
C ALA A 140 7.26 -13.35 2.72
N GLU A 141 8.15 -14.08 2.02
CA GLU A 141 8.27 -15.53 2.17
C GLU A 141 8.62 -15.92 3.61
N ARG A 142 9.61 -15.25 4.17
CA ARG A 142 10.08 -15.52 5.53
C ARG A 142 9.06 -15.13 6.61
N VAL A 143 8.38 -14.01 6.42
CA VAL A 143 7.28 -13.60 7.31
C VAL A 143 6.13 -14.61 7.23
N ALA A 144 5.79 -15.10 6.03
CA ALA A 144 4.76 -16.12 5.85
C ALA A 144 5.13 -17.45 6.52
N GLU A 145 6.39 -17.88 6.43
CA GLU A 145 6.91 -19.06 7.13
C GLU A 145 6.75 -18.92 8.66
N ILE A 146 7.21 -17.80 9.22
CA ILE A 146 7.10 -17.52 10.67
C ILE A 146 5.63 -17.53 11.12
N CYS A 147 4.73 -16.91 10.36
CA CYS A 147 3.31 -16.87 10.68
C CYS A 147 2.68 -18.26 10.62
N SER A 148 3.00 -19.03 9.58
CA SER A 148 2.49 -20.40 9.39
C SER A 148 2.93 -21.34 10.50
N GLU A 149 4.22 -21.33 10.87
CA GLU A 149 4.76 -22.14 11.96
C GLU A 149 4.16 -21.80 13.32
N ALA A 150 3.84 -20.52 13.55
CA ALA A 150 3.25 -20.05 14.80
C ALA A 150 1.71 -20.14 14.83
N GLY A 151 1.04 -20.49 13.72
CA GLY A 151 -0.42 -20.50 13.61
C GLY A 151 -1.04 -19.09 13.70
N ILE A 152 -0.34 -18.10 13.15
CA ILE A 152 -0.71 -16.67 13.13
C ILE A 152 -1.17 -16.31 11.71
N PHE A 153 -2.27 -15.59 11.57
CA PHE A 153 -2.72 -15.11 10.26
C PHE A 153 -1.80 -14.02 9.71
N LEU A 154 -1.51 -14.09 8.40
CA LEU A 154 -0.78 -13.04 7.69
C LEU A 154 -1.71 -12.24 6.79
N VAL A 155 -1.80 -10.93 7.04
CA VAL A 155 -2.43 -9.94 6.16
C VAL A 155 -1.33 -9.17 5.44
N GLU A 156 -1.28 -9.28 4.11
CA GLU A 156 -0.38 -8.44 3.31
C GLU A 156 -1.06 -7.12 2.97
N ASP A 157 -0.49 -5.99 3.39
CA ASP A 157 -0.89 -4.66 2.94
C ASP A 157 -0.10 -4.29 1.68
N CYS A 158 -0.72 -4.51 0.54
CA CYS A 158 -0.17 -4.26 -0.79
C CYS A 158 -0.59 -2.89 -1.38
N ALA A 159 -1.08 -1.97 -0.54
CA ALA A 159 -1.59 -0.67 -0.97
C ALA A 159 -0.58 0.16 -1.79
N GLN A 160 0.70 -0.17 -1.73
CA GLN A 160 1.78 0.49 -2.47
C GLN A 160 2.54 -0.43 -3.43
N ALA A 161 2.20 -1.74 -3.47
CA ALA A 161 3.08 -2.74 -4.08
C ALA A 161 2.41 -3.62 -5.15
N ILE A 162 1.27 -3.19 -5.72
CA ILE A 162 0.60 -3.97 -6.76
C ILE A 162 1.53 -4.22 -7.96
N GLY A 163 1.72 -5.50 -8.29
CA GLY A 163 2.61 -5.97 -9.37
C GLY A 163 4.07 -6.15 -8.96
N ALA A 164 4.46 -5.83 -7.71
CA ALA A 164 5.77 -6.24 -7.18
C ALA A 164 5.80 -7.77 -7.06
N ARG A 165 6.93 -8.40 -7.46
CA ARG A 165 7.02 -9.87 -7.51
C ARG A 165 8.41 -10.37 -7.17
N THR A 166 8.47 -11.55 -6.55
CA THR A 166 9.66 -12.40 -6.43
C THR A 166 9.57 -13.54 -7.43
N ASP A 167 10.54 -14.44 -7.41
CA ASP A 167 10.47 -15.70 -8.20
C ASP A 167 9.36 -16.64 -7.70
N ASN A 168 8.88 -16.45 -6.47
CA ASN A 168 7.92 -17.32 -5.80
C ASN A 168 6.47 -16.78 -5.81
N GLY A 169 6.24 -15.52 -6.18
CA GLY A 169 4.90 -14.96 -6.25
C GLY A 169 4.86 -13.42 -6.28
N LEU A 170 3.64 -12.89 -6.40
CA LEU A 170 3.37 -11.46 -6.34
C LEU A 170 3.12 -10.99 -4.90
N ALA A 171 3.37 -9.73 -4.62
CA ALA A 171 2.87 -9.09 -3.40
C ALA A 171 1.35 -9.27 -3.32
N GLY A 172 0.89 -9.86 -2.23
CA GLY A 172 -0.51 -10.24 -2.02
C GLY A 172 -0.83 -11.72 -2.25
N SER A 173 0.16 -12.56 -2.55
CA SER A 173 -0.04 -14.01 -2.75
C SER A 173 0.58 -14.90 -1.68
N PHE A 174 1.30 -14.34 -0.71
CA PHE A 174 2.03 -15.05 0.34
C PHE A 174 1.21 -15.24 1.63
N GLY A 175 0.34 -14.29 1.95
CA GLY A 175 -0.47 -14.32 3.17
C GLY A 175 -1.80 -15.07 3.03
N ASP A 176 -2.52 -15.20 4.14
CA ASP A 176 -3.89 -15.74 4.16
C ASP A 176 -4.86 -14.82 3.42
N ILE A 177 -4.60 -13.52 3.47
CA ILE A 177 -5.40 -12.46 2.87
C ILE A 177 -4.51 -11.26 2.53
N SER A 178 -4.86 -10.56 1.47
CA SER A 178 -4.15 -9.35 1.07
C SER A 178 -5.10 -8.18 0.80
N THR A 179 -4.58 -6.97 0.96
CA THR A 179 -5.35 -5.72 0.85
C THR A 179 -4.70 -4.77 -0.14
N PHE A 180 -5.51 -4.10 -0.93
CA PHE A 180 -5.09 -3.16 -1.96
C PHE A 180 -5.83 -1.84 -1.81
N SER A 181 -5.13 -0.75 -2.10
CA SER A 181 -5.71 0.58 -2.23
C SER A 181 -5.58 1.05 -3.67
N PHE A 182 -6.66 1.59 -4.20
CA PHE A 182 -6.70 2.20 -5.51
C PHE A 182 -6.98 3.70 -5.43
N TYR A 183 -6.59 4.35 -4.32
CA TYR A 183 -6.61 5.81 -4.23
C TYR A 183 -5.91 6.42 -5.45
N PRO A 184 -6.36 7.55 -6.01
CA PRO A 184 -5.91 8.05 -7.31
C PRO A 184 -4.40 8.16 -7.54
N THR A 185 -3.60 8.34 -6.48
CA THR A 185 -2.13 8.41 -6.59
C THR A 185 -1.43 7.05 -6.59
N LYS A 186 -2.17 5.95 -6.40
CA LYS A 186 -1.60 4.59 -6.41
C LYS A 186 -1.16 4.19 -7.82
N ASN A 187 -0.25 3.21 -7.90
CA ASN A 187 0.23 2.72 -9.20
C ASN A 187 -0.93 2.23 -10.08
N LEU A 188 -1.88 1.52 -9.49
CA LEU A 188 -3.19 1.26 -10.06
C LEU A 188 -4.21 2.15 -9.32
N GLY A 189 -4.41 3.37 -9.80
CA GLY A 189 -5.30 4.35 -9.19
C GLY A 189 -6.68 4.38 -9.86
N ALA A 190 -7.75 4.50 -9.07
CA ALA A 190 -9.09 4.87 -9.54
C ALA A 190 -9.19 6.40 -9.74
N ILE A 191 -10.38 6.90 -9.99
CA ILE A 191 -10.68 8.36 -10.04
C ILE A 191 -11.41 8.84 -8.78
N GLY A 192 -11.31 8.08 -7.71
CA GLY A 192 -11.87 8.31 -6.38
C GLY A 192 -11.36 7.25 -5.42
N ASP A 193 -12.03 7.08 -4.27
CA ASP A 193 -11.67 6.03 -3.34
C ASP A 193 -12.07 4.65 -3.89
N ALA A 194 -11.18 3.69 -3.72
CA ALA A 194 -11.40 2.29 -4.05
C ALA A 194 -10.36 1.41 -3.34
N GLY A 195 -10.71 0.16 -3.10
CA GLY A 195 -9.83 -0.85 -2.54
C GLY A 195 -10.27 -2.26 -2.91
N ALA A 196 -9.46 -3.24 -2.59
CA ALA A 196 -9.84 -4.64 -2.71
C ALA A 196 -9.16 -5.50 -1.66
N ILE A 197 -9.75 -6.66 -1.46
CA ILE A 197 -9.22 -7.78 -0.67
C ILE A 197 -8.99 -8.93 -1.63
N ALA A 198 -7.92 -9.71 -1.43
CA ALA A 198 -7.72 -10.94 -2.20
C ALA A 198 -7.32 -12.10 -1.26
N THR A 199 -7.76 -13.31 -1.57
CA THR A 199 -7.48 -14.51 -0.78
C THR A 199 -7.69 -15.79 -1.60
N LYS A 200 -6.94 -16.84 -1.27
CA LYS A 200 -7.14 -18.20 -1.80
C LYS A 200 -8.24 -18.95 -1.04
N ASP A 201 -8.56 -18.54 0.18
CA ASP A 201 -9.56 -19.20 1.02
C ASP A 201 -10.98 -18.72 0.70
N LYS A 202 -11.83 -19.63 0.25
CA LYS A 202 -13.22 -19.34 -0.10
C LYS A 202 -14.06 -18.90 1.12
N THR A 203 -13.78 -19.45 2.30
CA THR A 203 -14.52 -19.11 3.52
C THR A 203 -14.23 -17.69 3.96
N ILE A 204 -12.96 -17.29 3.92
CA ILE A 204 -12.51 -15.91 4.16
C ILE A 204 -13.15 -14.96 3.15
N ALA A 205 -13.15 -15.34 1.86
CA ALA A 205 -13.74 -14.52 0.79
C ALA A 205 -15.25 -14.30 0.97
N GLU A 206 -16.00 -15.35 1.30
CA GLU A 206 -17.46 -15.26 1.55
C GLU A 206 -17.77 -14.37 2.76
N ARG A 207 -16.97 -14.50 3.82
CA ARG A 207 -17.09 -13.65 4.99
C ARG A 207 -16.77 -12.18 4.67
N ALA A 208 -15.72 -11.91 3.89
CA ALA A 208 -15.39 -10.55 3.43
C ALA A 208 -16.51 -9.95 2.58
N LYS A 209 -17.11 -10.73 1.67
CA LYS A 209 -18.28 -10.32 0.88
C LYS A 209 -19.50 -9.98 1.75
N SER A 210 -19.74 -10.74 2.78
CA SER A 210 -20.80 -10.45 3.76
C SER A 210 -20.49 -9.14 4.51
N LEU A 211 -19.28 -9.02 5.07
CA LEU A 211 -18.88 -7.88 5.89
C LEU A 211 -18.86 -6.56 5.12
N ARG A 212 -18.48 -6.54 3.83
CA ARG A 212 -18.54 -5.32 2.99
C ARG A 212 -19.98 -4.83 2.77
N GLN A 213 -20.97 -5.68 3.03
CA GLN A 213 -22.39 -5.40 2.79
C GLN A 213 -23.21 -5.68 4.04
N TYR A 214 -22.94 -4.93 5.11
CA TYR A 214 -23.68 -4.95 6.37
C TYR A 214 -23.65 -6.27 7.15
N GLY A 215 -22.81 -7.24 6.77
CA GLY A 215 -22.78 -8.59 7.33
C GLY A 215 -23.96 -9.47 6.87
N TRP A 216 -24.52 -9.20 5.69
CA TRP A 216 -25.63 -9.95 5.14
C TRP A 216 -25.22 -11.33 4.62
N SER A 217 -26.00 -12.34 4.98
CA SER A 217 -26.05 -13.65 4.30
C SER A 217 -27.01 -13.64 3.11
N SER A 218 -28.11 -12.90 3.24
CA SER A 218 -29.04 -12.55 2.17
C SER A 218 -29.52 -11.12 2.41
N LYS A 219 -30.18 -10.51 1.41
CA LYS A 219 -30.63 -9.12 1.53
C LYS A 219 -31.51 -8.93 2.76
N TYR A 220 -31.06 -8.07 3.68
CA TYR A 220 -31.69 -7.74 4.98
C TYR A 220 -31.55 -8.81 6.08
N GLU A 221 -30.84 -9.91 5.86
CA GLU A 221 -30.54 -10.91 6.88
C GLU A 221 -29.07 -10.81 7.31
N VAL A 222 -28.83 -10.28 8.50
CA VAL A 222 -27.49 -10.12 9.05
C VAL A 222 -27.04 -11.43 9.72
N SER A 223 -25.97 -12.04 9.21
CA SER A 223 -25.33 -13.23 9.80
C SER A 223 -23.98 -12.94 10.44
N GLU A 224 -23.29 -11.88 9.99
CA GLU A 224 -22.01 -11.44 10.54
C GLU A 224 -22.17 -10.11 11.26
N SER A 225 -21.75 -10.07 12.52
CA SER A 225 -21.69 -8.81 13.26
C SER A 225 -20.57 -7.93 12.71
N MET A 226 -20.67 -6.62 12.91
CA MET A 226 -19.65 -5.65 12.51
C MET A 226 -19.50 -5.47 11.00
N GLY A 227 -20.48 -5.82 10.19
CA GLY A 227 -20.54 -5.49 8.77
C GLY A 227 -20.61 -3.99 8.53
N ALA A 228 -20.11 -3.54 7.38
CA ALA A 228 -20.08 -2.13 6.99
C ALA A 228 -20.70 -1.93 5.61
N ASN A 229 -20.98 -0.69 5.25
CA ASN A 229 -21.25 -0.31 3.88
C ASN A 229 -19.91 0.05 3.22
N SER A 230 -19.25 -0.95 2.63
CA SER A 230 -17.95 -0.77 1.98
C SER A 230 -17.97 -1.45 0.61
N ARG A 231 -18.44 -0.75 -0.40
CA ARG A 231 -18.57 -1.24 -1.78
C ARG A 231 -17.84 -0.32 -2.73
N MET A 232 -17.17 -0.90 -3.73
CA MET A 232 -16.63 -0.12 -4.84
C MET A 232 -17.76 0.27 -5.79
N ASP A 233 -17.77 1.52 -6.24
CA ASP A 233 -18.70 1.99 -7.27
C ASP A 233 -18.33 1.41 -8.63
N GLU A 234 -19.35 1.16 -9.50
CA GLU A 234 -19.17 0.69 -10.86
C GLU A 234 -18.25 1.61 -11.68
N LEU A 235 -18.29 2.91 -11.43
CA LEU A 235 -17.43 3.89 -12.08
C LEU A 235 -15.95 3.65 -11.77
N GLN A 236 -15.60 3.43 -10.52
CA GLN A 236 -14.22 3.14 -10.12
C GLN A 236 -13.75 1.82 -10.73
N ALA A 237 -14.58 0.78 -10.66
CA ALA A 237 -14.28 -0.52 -11.24
C ALA A 237 -14.06 -0.46 -12.76
N SER A 238 -14.84 0.33 -13.48
CA SER A 238 -14.70 0.50 -14.94
C SER A 238 -13.35 1.10 -15.33
N VAL A 239 -12.86 2.09 -14.57
CA VAL A 239 -11.54 2.69 -14.75
C VAL A 239 -10.44 1.68 -14.44
N LEU A 240 -10.57 0.98 -13.31
CA LEU A 240 -9.58 -0.01 -12.86
C LEU A 240 -9.47 -1.20 -13.82
N ASN A 241 -10.58 -1.66 -14.43
CA ASN A 241 -10.57 -2.71 -15.45
C ASN A 241 -9.70 -2.38 -16.67
N ARG A 242 -9.60 -1.11 -17.04
CA ARG A 242 -8.71 -0.68 -18.14
C ARG A 242 -7.28 -0.53 -17.67
N ARG A 243 -7.08 0.13 -16.54
CA ARG A 243 -5.73 0.42 -16.00
C ARG A 243 -4.96 -0.83 -15.57
N ILE A 244 -5.65 -1.88 -15.13
CA ILE A 244 -4.96 -3.13 -14.71
C ILE A 244 -4.24 -3.80 -15.88
N LEU A 245 -4.69 -3.61 -17.12
CA LEU A 245 -4.05 -4.14 -18.31
C LEU A 245 -2.71 -3.47 -18.63
N GLU A 246 -2.50 -2.27 -18.10
CA GLU A 246 -1.30 -1.45 -18.34
C GLU A 246 -0.38 -1.39 -17.11
N ILE A 247 -0.71 -2.05 -16.01
CA ILE A 247 0.00 -1.90 -14.72
C ILE A 247 1.49 -2.27 -14.82
N ASP A 248 1.84 -3.27 -15.60
CA ASP A 248 3.24 -3.67 -15.78
C ASP A 248 4.03 -2.57 -16.52
N GLN A 249 3.44 -1.89 -17.49
CA GLN A 249 4.07 -0.77 -18.21
C GLN A 249 4.20 0.46 -17.31
N ILE A 250 3.18 0.76 -16.51
CA ILE A 250 3.19 1.83 -15.51
C ILE A 250 4.31 1.60 -14.49
N ASN A 251 4.40 0.38 -13.96
CA ASN A 251 5.44 0.01 -13.00
C ASN A 251 6.84 0.01 -13.64
N GLN A 252 6.96 -0.38 -14.90
CA GLN A 252 8.23 -0.29 -15.64
C GLN A 252 8.69 1.16 -15.78
N ARG A 253 7.82 2.08 -16.23
CA ARG A 253 8.16 3.50 -16.36
C ARG A 253 8.58 4.10 -15.02
N ARG A 254 7.91 3.77 -13.93
CA ARG A 254 8.30 4.20 -12.58
C ARG A 254 9.70 3.71 -12.20
N ARG A 255 10.04 2.44 -12.47
CA ARG A 255 11.38 1.89 -12.22
C ARG A 255 12.45 2.57 -13.08
N GLU A 256 12.16 2.85 -14.36
CA GLU A 256 13.08 3.59 -15.23
C GLU A 256 13.42 4.97 -14.65
N ILE A 257 12.41 5.72 -14.20
CA ILE A 257 12.61 7.02 -13.53
C ILE A 257 13.45 6.84 -12.26
N TRP A 258 13.10 5.87 -11.43
CA TRP A 258 13.84 5.56 -10.22
C TRP A 258 15.31 5.21 -10.50
N CYS A 259 15.60 4.43 -11.54
CA CYS A 259 16.97 4.10 -11.94
C CYS A 259 17.78 5.35 -12.29
N LEU A 260 17.18 6.32 -13.00
CA LEU A 260 17.84 7.61 -13.31
C LEU A 260 18.12 8.41 -12.03
N PHE A 261 17.20 8.43 -11.08
CA PHE A 261 17.41 9.08 -9.79
C PHE A 261 18.52 8.42 -8.97
N ASN A 262 18.51 7.07 -8.91
CA ASN A 262 19.57 6.33 -8.24
C ASN A 262 20.93 6.56 -8.87
N GLN A 263 21.00 6.62 -10.21
CA GLN A 263 22.22 6.96 -10.94
C GLN A 263 22.70 8.39 -10.64
N ALA A 264 21.79 9.36 -10.56
CA ALA A 264 22.12 10.75 -10.22
C ALA A 264 22.70 10.91 -8.80
N LEU A 265 22.41 9.96 -7.89
CA LEU A 265 22.96 9.90 -6.53
C LEU A 265 24.29 9.14 -6.44
N SER A 266 24.81 8.54 -7.51
CA SER A 266 26.01 7.68 -7.46
C SER A 266 27.27 8.40 -6.95
N GLY A 267 27.30 9.73 -6.99
CA GLY A 267 28.36 10.57 -6.43
C GLY A 267 28.23 10.90 -4.94
N SER A 268 27.12 10.53 -4.29
CA SER A 268 26.88 10.75 -2.87
C SER A 268 27.08 9.45 -2.10
N SER A 269 27.91 9.48 -1.06
CA SER A 269 28.03 8.33 -0.12
C SER A 269 27.01 8.38 1.02
N GLU A 270 26.33 9.50 1.22
CA GLU A 270 25.52 9.75 2.42
C GLU A 270 24.02 9.81 2.16
N VAL A 271 23.60 10.10 0.93
CA VAL A 271 22.21 10.10 0.50
C VAL A 271 21.95 8.89 -0.40
N ARG A 272 20.94 8.11 -0.07
CA ARG A 272 20.48 7.00 -0.91
C ARG A 272 19.00 7.09 -1.17
N ILE A 273 18.52 6.50 -2.25
CA ILE A 273 17.10 6.32 -2.53
C ILE A 273 16.69 4.87 -2.19
N ILE A 274 15.55 4.72 -1.51
CA ILE A 274 15.00 3.39 -1.18
C ILE A 274 14.49 2.73 -2.47
N GLY A 275 14.75 1.43 -2.59
CA GLY A 275 14.32 0.61 -3.71
C GLY A 275 15.49 -0.17 -4.32
N GLU A 276 15.17 -0.96 -5.33
CA GLU A 276 16.13 -1.78 -6.07
C GLU A 276 15.74 -1.86 -7.56
N ASN A 277 16.71 -2.22 -8.39
CA ASN A 277 16.42 -2.47 -9.80
C ASN A 277 15.92 -3.90 -9.97
N GLY A 278 14.63 -4.06 -10.27
CA GLY A 278 14.07 -5.40 -10.48
C GLY A 278 12.57 -5.47 -10.21
N PRO A 279 11.98 -6.66 -10.43
CA PRO A 279 10.54 -6.85 -10.32
C PRO A 279 10.00 -6.81 -8.88
N ARG A 280 10.87 -6.92 -7.87
CA ARG A 280 10.48 -6.80 -6.45
C ARG A 280 10.06 -5.38 -6.06
N PHE A 281 10.33 -4.41 -6.91
CA PHE A 281 10.07 -2.99 -6.65
C PHE A 281 9.23 -2.38 -7.78
N VAL A 282 8.13 -1.74 -7.43
CA VAL A 282 7.24 -1.03 -8.38
C VAL A 282 7.35 0.49 -8.28
N ALA A 283 8.32 0.98 -7.52
CA ALA A 283 8.65 2.40 -7.39
C ALA A 283 7.43 3.30 -7.12
N HIS A 284 6.63 2.94 -6.11
CA HIS A 284 5.44 3.71 -5.76
C HIS A 284 5.79 5.13 -5.29
N LEU A 285 6.86 5.26 -4.49
CA LEU A 285 7.39 6.54 -4.02
C LEU A 285 8.90 6.62 -4.24
N GLY A 286 9.38 7.82 -4.57
CA GLY A 286 10.81 8.15 -4.60
C GLY A 286 11.27 8.62 -3.23
N VAL A 287 11.75 7.73 -2.36
CA VAL A 287 12.07 8.03 -0.96
C VAL A 287 13.57 8.08 -0.75
N LEU A 288 14.08 9.25 -0.43
CA LEU A 288 15.48 9.47 -0.04
C LEU A 288 15.65 9.19 1.46
N VAL A 289 16.78 8.59 1.81
CA VAL A 289 17.30 8.55 3.18
C VAL A 289 18.47 9.52 3.24
N THR A 290 18.29 10.61 3.98
CA THR A 290 19.26 11.68 4.12
C THR A 290 20.16 11.47 5.34
N PRO A 291 21.33 12.10 5.45
CA PRO A 291 22.10 12.17 6.69
C PRO A 291 21.26 12.80 7.81
N LYS A 292 21.54 12.42 9.03
CA LYS A 292 20.85 12.96 10.20
C LYS A 292 21.01 14.48 10.26
N GLY A 293 19.91 15.21 10.32
CA GLY A 293 19.88 16.67 10.38
C GLY A 293 19.94 17.38 9.00
N ALA A 294 20.23 16.67 7.90
CA ALA A 294 20.38 17.28 6.57
C ALA A 294 19.05 17.44 5.80
N ARG A 295 17.96 16.79 6.25
CA ARG A 295 16.68 16.78 5.53
C ARG A 295 16.19 18.17 5.11
N THR A 296 16.20 19.12 6.02
CA THR A 296 15.71 20.49 5.77
C THR A 296 16.53 21.17 4.68
N GLN A 297 17.87 21.07 4.72
CA GLN A 297 18.75 21.66 3.71
C GLN A 297 18.47 21.07 2.31
N ILE A 298 18.24 19.75 2.23
CA ILE A 298 17.91 19.10 0.96
C ILE A 298 16.51 19.54 0.48
N GLN A 299 15.53 19.66 1.38
CA GLN A 299 14.20 20.21 1.03
C GLN A 299 14.29 21.61 0.44
N GLU A 300 15.12 22.48 1.02
CA GLU A 300 15.36 23.83 0.52
C GLU A 300 15.97 23.82 -0.87
N LEU A 301 16.99 22.98 -1.12
CA LEU A 301 17.61 22.79 -2.44
C LEU A 301 16.57 22.42 -3.52
N PHE A 302 15.63 21.50 -3.21
CA PHE A 302 14.59 21.08 -4.14
C PHE A 302 13.55 22.20 -4.34
N ARG A 303 13.12 22.85 -3.26
CA ARG A 303 12.18 23.98 -3.33
C ARG A 303 12.71 25.13 -4.18
N ASP A 304 14.01 25.48 -4.04
CA ASP A 304 14.63 26.57 -4.78
C ASP A 304 14.74 26.27 -6.29
N ARG A 305 14.64 25.00 -6.67
CA ARG A 305 14.55 24.53 -8.06
C ARG A 305 13.10 24.28 -8.52
N GLY A 306 12.12 24.67 -7.72
CA GLY A 306 10.70 24.51 -8.05
C GLY A 306 10.24 23.06 -8.02
N ILE A 307 10.87 22.18 -7.22
CA ILE A 307 10.52 20.78 -7.07
C ILE A 307 9.85 20.58 -5.70
N SER A 308 8.63 20.07 -5.68
CA SER A 308 7.91 19.74 -4.45
C SER A 308 8.53 18.52 -3.76
N THR A 309 8.48 18.47 -2.43
CA THR A 309 8.91 17.33 -1.62
C THR A 309 7.89 17.01 -0.54
N GLY A 310 7.89 15.76 -0.06
CA GLY A 310 7.04 15.29 1.01
C GLY A 310 7.80 14.41 2.01
N ILE A 311 7.11 13.88 3.00
CA ILE A 311 7.68 12.92 3.97
C ILE A 311 6.68 11.78 4.16
N HIS A 312 7.09 10.55 3.88
CA HIS A 312 6.29 9.35 4.07
C HIS A 312 7.06 8.34 4.96
N TYR A 313 6.81 8.32 6.32
CA TYR A 313 5.84 9.18 6.99
C TYR A 313 6.53 9.96 8.12
N PRO A 314 6.04 11.16 8.50
CA PRO A 314 6.79 12.04 9.42
C PRO A 314 6.66 11.66 10.89
N VAL A 315 5.64 10.86 11.25
CA VAL A 315 5.32 10.47 12.64
C VAL A 315 5.08 8.97 12.68
N LEU A 316 5.72 8.27 13.61
CA LEU A 316 5.49 6.87 13.85
C LEU A 316 4.10 6.63 14.47
N ASP A 317 3.52 5.47 14.21
CA ASP A 317 2.15 5.16 14.63
C ASP A 317 1.97 5.24 16.14
N PHE A 318 2.97 4.82 16.92
CA PHE A 318 2.92 4.92 18.38
C PHE A 318 3.10 6.35 18.92
N ASP A 319 3.62 7.29 18.12
CA ASP A 319 3.75 8.71 18.45
C ASP A 319 2.53 9.54 18.01
N GLN A 320 1.58 8.92 17.32
CA GLN A 320 0.35 9.58 16.88
C GLN A 320 -0.55 9.83 18.07
N LYS A 321 -0.82 11.12 18.40
CA LYS A 321 -1.63 11.53 19.55
C LYS A 321 -3.02 10.89 19.60
N GLY A 322 -3.61 10.58 18.44
CA GLY A 322 -4.96 10.00 18.35
C GLY A 322 -5.03 8.50 18.62
N PHE A 323 -3.90 7.78 18.71
CA PHE A 323 -3.93 6.34 18.89
C PHE A 323 -3.82 5.88 20.35
N GLU A 324 -3.30 6.72 21.25
CA GLU A 324 -3.19 6.43 22.70
C GLU A 324 -2.60 5.04 22.97
N VAL A 325 -1.46 4.73 22.33
CA VAL A 325 -0.87 3.37 22.36
C VAL A 325 -0.35 2.98 23.76
N GLY A 326 -0.01 3.96 24.59
CA GLY A 326 0.61 3.71 25.88
C GLY A 326 2.07 3.26 25.75
N LEU A 327 2.50 2.33 26.61
CA LEU A 327 3.86 1.77 26.54
C LEU A 327 3.98 0.82 25.35
N HIS A 328 5.01 1.00 24.56
CA HIS A 328 5.35 0.14 23.41
C HIS A 328 6.81 -0.31 23.50
N ARG A 329 7.15 -1.35 22.75
CA ARG A 329 8.55 -1.78 22.61
C ARG A 329 9.34 -0.80 21.75
N PRO A 330 10.65 -0.62 21.97
CA PRO A 330 11.50 0.20 21.11
C PRO A 330 11.54 -0.31 19.66
N CYS A 331 11.55 0.61 18.70
CA CYS A 331 11.76 0.33 17.27
C CYS A 331 12.87 1.26 16.75
N PRO A 332 14.13 1.06 17.15
CA PRO A 332 15.21 2.01 16.93
C PRO A 332 15.54 2.25 15.46
N VAL A 333 15.31 1.27 14.57
CA VAL A 333 15.53 1.46 13.14
C VAL A 333 14.44 2.37 12.55
N ALA A 334 13.17 2.14 12.89
CA ALA A 334 12.05 2.98 12.46
C ALA A 334 12.21 4.43 12.99
N GLU A 335 12.59 4.59 14.26
CA GLU A 335 12.82 5.91 14.89
C GLU A 335 13.95 6.69 14.19
N ASN A 336 15.08 6.02 13.90
CA ASN A 336 16.19 6.61 13.16
C ASN A 336 15.77 6.98 11.73
N LEU A 337 15.11 6.06 11.02
CA LEU A 337 14.74 6.21 9.62
C LEU A 337 13.77 7.37 9.42
N THR A 338 12.70 7.46 10.24
CA THR A 338 11.64 8.49 10.13
C THR A 338 12.21 9.91 10.18
N SER A 339 13.25 10.16 10.99
CA SER A 339 13.90 11.46 11.07
C SER A 339 14.67 11.88 9.80
N ARG A 340 14.93 10.93 8.88
CA ARG A 340 15.83 11.06 7.74
C ARG A 340 15.12 10.94 6.38
N LEU A 341 13.84 10.56 6.37
CA LEU A 341 13.08 10.37 5.13
C LEU A 341 12.75 11.69 4.45
N LEU A 342 12.90 11.72 3.14
CA LEU A 342 12.43 12.78 2.25
C LEU A 342 11.90 12.16 0.97
N THR A 343 10.67 12.49 0.60
CA THR A 343 10.03 11.97 -0.63
C THR A 343 10.12 13.01 -1.74
N ILE A 344 10.54 12.58 -2.92
CA ILE A 344 10.64 13.38 -4.15
C ILE A 344 9.61 12.89 -5.17
N PRO A 345 9.23 13.73 -6.17
CA PRO A 345 8.27 13.34 -7.18
C PRO A 345 8.72 12.11 -7.96
N LEU A 346 7.87 11.09 -7.99
CA LEU A 346 8.04 9.90 -8.81
C LEU A 346 6.68 9.40 -9.28
N PHE A 347 6.29 9.69 -10.52
CA PHE A 347 5.05 9.23 -11.12
C PHE A 347 5.22 9.03 -12.63
N PRO A 348 4.43 8.17 -13.30
CA PRO A 348 4.74 7.70 -14.65
C PRO A 348 4.64 8.78 -15.72
N THR A 349 3.86 9.84 -15.48
CA THR A 349 3.65 10.95 -16.42
C THR A 349 4.62 12.12 -16.22
N LEU A 350 5.69 11.96 -15.43
CA LEU A 350 6.80 12.92 -15.42
C LEU A 350 7.40 13.00 -16.82
N THR A 351 7.56 14.22 -17.33
CA THR A 351 8.25 14.47 -18.60
C THR A 351 9.74 14.20 -18.45
N ASP A 352 10.44 13.90 -19.56
CA ASP A 352 11.88 13.68 -19.51
C ASP A 352 12.66 14.95 -19.10
N GLU A 353 12.08 16.13 -19.31
CA GLU A 353 12.65 17.40 -18.83
C GLU A 353 12.53 17.48 -17.29
N GLU A 354 11.36 17.19 -16.72
CA GLU A 354 11.16 17.15 -15.27
C GLU A 354 12.06 16.11 -14.60
N VAL A 355 12.22 14.92 -15.22
CA VAL A 355 13.14 13.89 -14.74
C VAL A 355 14.58 14.41 -14.73
N ARG A 356 15.03 15.11 -15.81
CA ARG A 356 16.37 15.72 -15.84
C ARG A 356 16.56 16.80 -14.76
N GLU A 357 15.56 17.63 -14.52
CA GLU A 357 15.59 18.65 -13.46
C GLU A 357 15.73 18.01 -12.07
N ILE A 358 14.98 16.95 -11.80
CA ILE A 358 15.09 16.21 -10.52
C ILE A 358 16.47 15.56 -10.40
N CYS A 359 16.98 14.93 -11.46
CA CYS A 359 18.35 14.37 -11.48
C CYS A 359 19.42 15.44 -11.22
N GLY A 360 19.25 16.64 -11.82
CA GLY A 360 20.12 17.78 -11.57
C GLY A 360 20.10 18.26 -10.12
N ALA A 361 18.93 18.21 -9.46
CA ALA A 361 18.80 18.50 -8.04
C ALA A 361 19.49 17.43 -7.17
N LEU A 362 19.29 16.15 -7.48
CA LEU A 362 19.92 15.01 -6.78
C LEU A 362 21.46 15.08 -6.88
N SER A 363 22.02 15.32 -8.08
CA SER A 363 23.47 15.43 -8.30
C SER A 363 24.09 16.67 -7.63
N ALA A 364 23.28 17.67 -7.30
CA ALA A 364 23.75 18.88 -6.60
C ALA A 364 23.76 18.75 -5.07
N ILE A 365 23.29 17.65 -4.51
CA ILE A 365 23.37 17.39 -3.07
C ILE A 365 24.85 17.23 -2.69
N LYS A 366 25.35 18.22 -1.96
CA LYS A 366 26.71 18.23 -1.37
C LYS A 366 26.55 18.37 0.13
N ILE A 367 26.73 17.30 0.84
CA ILE A 367 26.62 17.23 2.31
C ILE A 367 27.89 16.58 2.83
#